data_6ad9e52a2cb4375557a08fd04579eaf8
#
_entry.id   6ad9e52a2cb4375557a08fd04579eaf8
#
_cell.length_a   1.000
_cell.length_b   1.000
_cell.length_c   1.000
_cell.angle_alpha   90.00
_cell.angle_beta   90.00
_cell.angle_gamma   90.00
#
_symmetry.space_group_name_H-M   'P 1'
#
loop_
_entity.id
_entity.type
_entity.pdbx_description
1 polymer ?
#
loop_
_entity_poly.entity_id
_entity_poly.type
_entity_poly.pdbx_seq_one_letter_code
_entity_poly.pdbx_strand_id
1 'polypeptide(L)'
;MERDPQSLLMQRYRDIVDDAGVVVPGIDAPSTVACLRSLRPRGVRTIVGSESRSTPAAASAYRDEFVGLPDPNSDLAAYGDALLSLAERPDVETIVPVREEDVYVLAERKDAFADEVATPWPDFETLRQVQDRVELFAAAAEAGVAAPDTALLDQWDDWDRETIVKPRYTVASSDYLGARFDDADIGSTEFQQPGTRPDPQAELERRGHIPIVQERIPNVREFGFFALYDHGEPVATFQHCQRRAWKYCGGPSAYRESVHIPELETAGRALLDELEWHGLAMVEFLRDPADGEFKLMEINPRFWSSLPFSVRAGADFPYYYWQLAHDEPIASEPTYEVGMGGHLLRGELSYLHSVVTEEYPLVERPSLRTAAREVATSLVRHPRFDYAVPDDPVPFFQDGVNLVRAWLDSRSNAEPPAETEASIETELADEDGTESADTSPTADGDSTRSAQTDGGSPSDSRRP
;
A
#
# COMPACT_ATOMS: atom_id res chain seq x y z
N MET A 1 6.39 -59.80 -18.52
CA MET A 1 5.95 -59.38 -17.17
C MET A 1 5.22 -58.04 -17.40
N GLU A 2 3.92 -58.15 -17.66
CA GLU A 2 3.06 -56.95 -17.81
C GLU A 2 2.94 -56.29 -16.45
N ARG A 3 3.25 -55.00 -16.36
CA ARG A 3 3.03 -54.21 -15.14
C ARG A 3 1.53 -54.07 -14.95
N ASP A 4 1.07 -54.36 -13.74
CA ASP A 4 -0.32 -54.23 -13.32
C ASP A 4 -0.84 -52.79 -13.67
N PRO A 5 -1.99 -52.68 -14.37
CA PRO A 5 -2.60 -51.39 -14.69
C PRO A 5 -2.85 -50.49 -13.48
N GLN A 6 -3.13 -51.08 -12.30
CA GLN A 6 -3.28 -50.32 -11.05
C GLN A 6 -1.95 -49.74 -10.57
N SER A 7 -0.84 -50.44 -10.74
CA SER A 7 0.49 -49.91 -10.38
C SER A 7 0.93 -48.80 -11.31
N LEU A 8 0.55 -48.84 -12.60
CA LEU A 8 0.79 -47.75 -13.57
C LEU A 8 -0.11 -46.53 -13.31
N LEU A 9 -1.35 -46.74 -12.88
CA LEU A 9 -2.25 -45.66 -12.46
C LEU A 9 -1.74 -44.99 -11.17
N MET A 10 -1.32 -45.78 -10.18
CA MET A 10 -0.75 -45.27 -8.93
C MET A 10 0.61 -44.58 -9.15
N GLN A 11 1.40 -45.04 -10.12
CA GLN A 11 2.65 -44.38 -10.48
C GLN A 11 2.41 -43.08 -11.24
N ARG A 12 1.43 -43.03 -12.17
CA ARG A 12 0.96 -41.79 -12.79
C ARG A 12 0.35 -40.84 -11.79
N TYR A 13 -0.42 -41.33 -10.82
CA TYR A 13 -0.98 -40.51 -9.75
C TYR A 13 0.11 -39.94 -8.85
N ARG A 14 1.15 -40.72 -8.52
CA ARG A 14 2.34 -40.20 -7.81
C ARG A 14 3.16 -39.24 -8.63
N ASP A 15 3.35 -39.50 -9.92
CA ASP A 15 4.08 -38.62 -10.84
C ASP A 15 3.33 -37.29 -11.02
N ILE A 16 1.99 -37.26 -10.92
CA ILE A 16 1.15 -36.04 -10.95
C ILE A 16 1.22 -35.29 -9.60
N VAL A 17 1.19 -36.02 -8.48
CA VAL A 17 1.31 -35.46 -7.12
C VAL A 17 2.74 -34.96 -6.84
N ASP A 18 3.77 -35.57 -7.43
CA ASP A 18 5.16 -35.10 -7.36
C ASP A 18 5.41 -33.82 -8.20
N ASP A 19 4.46 -33.39 -9.05
CA ASP A 19 4.55 -32.19 -9.91
C ASP A 19 3.56 -31.08 -9.50
N ALA A 20 2.85 -31.23 -8.36
CA ALA A 20 1.90 -30.25 -7.85
C ALA A 20 2.56 -28.88 -7.68
N GLY A 21 1.99 -27.87 -8.30
CA GLY A 21 2.59 -26.56 -8.41
C GLY A 21 1.71 -25.41 -7.94
N VAL A 22 2.35 -24.30 -7.65
CA VAL A 22 1.73 -23.05 -7.27
C VAL A 22 2.14 -21.94 -8.22
N VAL A 23 1.18 -21.14 -8.68
CA VAL A 23 1.45 -19.89 -9.39
C VAL A 23 1.63 -18.78 -8.36
N VAL A 24 2.77 -18.11 -8.43
CA VAL A 24 3.08 -16.95 -7.59
C VAL A 24 3.34 -15.76 -8.50
N PRO A 25 2.44 -14.76 -8.55
CA PRO A 25 2.67 -13.55 -9.32
C PRO A 25 3.97 -12.86 -8.90
N GLY A 26 4.77 -12.45 -9.89
CA GLY A 26 6.09 -11.86 -9.67
C GLY A 26 6.02 -10.35 -9.68
N ILE A 27 6.28 -9.73 -8.54
CA ILE A 27 6.33 -8.28 -8.38
C ILE A 27 7.69 -7.82 -7.87
N ASP A 28 7.95 -6.52 -7.91
CA ASP A 28 9.18 -5.93 -7.35
C ASP A 28 9.06 -5.76 -5.81
N ALA A 29 8.68 -6.87 -5.15
CA ALA A 29 8.59 -6.97 -3.69
C ALA A 29 9.10 -8.32 -3.20
N PRO A 30 9.54 -8.40 -1.92
CA PRO A 30 10.13 -9.63 -1.38
C PRO A 30 9.14 -10.78 -1.14
N SER A 31 7.83 -10.53 -1.17
CA SER A 31 6.79 -11.53 -0.93
C SER A 31 6.87 -12.75 -1.85
N THR A 32 6.95 -12.51 -3.17
CA THR A 32 7.07 -13.61 -4.15
C THR A 32 8.30 -14.48 -3.88
N VAL A 33 9.46 -13.87 -3.63
CA VAL A 33 10.70 -14.60 -3.30
C VAL A 33 10.55 -15.41 -2.01
N ALA A 34 9.82 -14.90 -1.01
CA ALA A 34 9.56 -15.64 0.23
C ALA A 34 8.68 -16.87 -0.02
N CYS A 35 7.66 -16.77 -0.88
CA CYS A 35 6.85 -17.92 -1.29
C CYS A 35 7.70 -19.00 -1.95
N LEU A 36 8.55 -18.63 -2.92
CA LEU A 36 9.43 -19.59 -3.60
C LEU A 36 10.36 -20.31 -2.62
N ARG A 37 11.00 -19.55 -1.72
CA ARG A 37 11.95 -20.07 -0.72
C ARG A 37 11.29 -20.95 0.33
N SER A 38 10.03 -20.71 0.65
CA SER A 38 9.26 -21.56 1.56
C SER A 38 8.80 -22.85 0.90
N LEU A 39 8.24 -22.78 -0.30
CA LEU A 39 7.50 -23.89 -0.92
C LEU A 39 8.43 -24.84 -1.68
N ARG A 40 9.38 -24.34 -2.47
CA ARG A 40 10.25 -25.18 -3.31
C ARG A 40 11.05 -26.24 -2.54
N PRO A 41 11.68 -25.94 -1.38
CA PRO A 41 12.37 -26.95 -0.59
C PRO A 41 11.48 -28.06 -0.03
N ARG A 42 10.15 -27.84 0.00
CA ARG A 42 9.14 -28.82 0.41
C ARG A 42 8.60 -29.67 -0.74
N GLY A 43 9.16 -29.51 -1.94
CA GLY A 43 8.78 -30.28 -3.12
C GLY A 43 7.67 -29.64 -3.95
N VAL A 44 7.12 -28.51 -3.54
CA VAL A 44 6.10 -27.79 -4.30
C VAL A 44 6.76 -27.12 -5.51
N ARG A 45 6.26 -27.38 -6.71
CA ARG A 45 6.72 -26.73 -7.93
C ARG A 45 6.30 -25.26 -7.94
N THR A 46 7.21 -24.35 -8.27
CA THR A 46 6.98 -22.90 -8.21
C THR A 46 7.01 -22.27 -9.59
N ILE A 47 5.89 -21.67 -9.98
CA ILE A 47 5.68 -21.01 -11.27
C ILE A 47 5.56 -19.50 -11.01
N VAL A 48 6.53 -18.72 -11.47
CA VAL A 48 6.48 -17.25 -11.37
C VAL A 48 5.79 -16.70 -12.62
N GLY A 49 4.65 -16.04 -12.43
CA GLY A 49 3.93 -15.31 -13.47
C GLY A 49 4.18 -13.81 -13.34
N SER A 50 4.72 -13.13 -14.37
CA SER A 50 4.97 -11.68 -14.28
C SER A 50 5.03 -11.03 -15.66
N GLU A 51 4.65 -9.75 -15.71
CA GLU A 51 4.83 -8.85 -16.84
C GLU A 51 6.32 -8.54 -17.11
N SER A 52 7.18 -8.70 -16.08
CA SER A 52 8.59 -8.36 -16.16
C SER A 52 9.52 -9.50 -15.75
N ARG A 53 10.51 -9.80 -16.58
CA ARG A 53 11.62 -10.73 -16.22
C ARG A 53 12.66 -10.11 -15.29
N SER A 54 12.55 -8.83 -14.98
CA SER A 54 13.45 -8.13 -14.06
C SER A 54 13.00 -8.17 -12.59
N THR A 55 11.89 -8.85 -12.27
CA THR A 55 11.50 -9.03 -10.87
C THR A 55 12.52 -9.89 -10.11
N PRO A 56 12.79 -9.61 -8.82
CA PRO A 56 13.69 -10.43 -8.02
C PRO A 56 13.34 -11.92 -8.01
N ALA A 57 12.05 -12.24 -8.02
CA ALA A 57 11.56 -13.62 -8.07
C ALA A 57 11.94 -14.35 -9.36
N ALA A 58 11.95 -13.66 -10.51
CA ALA A 58 12.39 -14.22 -11.78
C ALA A 58 13.88 -14.65 -11.77
N ALA A 59 14.67 -14.10 -10.86
CA ALA A 59 16.07 -14.42 -10.68
C ALA A 59 16.38 -15.43 -9.58
N SER A 60 15.35 -15.89 -8.83
CA SER A 60 15.51 -16.85 -7.71
C SER A 60 15.90 -18.24 -8.21
N ALA A 61 16.81 -18.90 -7.47
CA ALA A 61 17.16 -20.29 -7.67
C ALA A 61 16.02 -21.27 -7.30
N TYR A 62 15.03 -20.78 -6.57
CA TYR A 62 13.86 -21.54 -6.15
C TYR A 62 12.66 -21.41 -7.11
N ARG A 63 12.82 -20.76 -8.26
CA ARG A 63 11.83 -20.70 -9.33
C ARG A 63 12.03 -21.88 -10.29
N ASP A 64 11.01 -22.74 -10.47
CA ASP A 64 11.04 -23.82 -11.47
C ASP A 64 10.68 -23.30 -12.88
N GLU A 65 9.67 -22.45 -12.98
CA GLU A 65 9.19 -21.91 -14.26
C GLU A 65 8.93 -20.40 -14.19
N PHE A 66 9.03 -19.74 -15.36
CA PHE A 66 8.63 -18.35 -15.53
C PHE A 66 7.64 -18.23 -16.70
N VAL A 67 6.48 -17.65 -16.44
CA VAL A 67 5.45 -17.36 -17.44
C VAL A 67 5.26 -15.84 -17.57
N GLY A 68 5.27 -15.34 -18.81
CA GLY A 68 4.95 -13.92 -19.09
C GLY A 68 3.45 -13.70 -18.95
N LEU A 69 3.05 -12.71 -18.16
CA LEU A 69 1.65 -12.29 -17.98
C LEU A 69 1.45 -10.88 -18.55
N PRO A 70 0.23 -10.51 -18.96
CA PRO A 70 -0.14 -9.11 -19.17
C PRO A 70 0.10 -8.26 -17.92
N ASP A 71 0.36 -6.96 -18.09
CA ASP A 71 0.40 -6.01 -16.97
C ASP A 71 -1.03 -5.71 -16.50
N PRO A 72 -1.40 -6.02 -15.24
CA PRO A 72 -2.75 -5.81 -14.74
C PRO A 72 -3.15 -4.33 -14.67
N ASN A 73 -2.18 -3.42 -14.56
CA ASN A 73 -2.47 -1.98 -14.59
C ASN A 73 -2.82 -1.49 -16.00
N SER A 74 -2.45 -2.23 -17.05
CA SER A 74 -2.75 -1.90 -18.44
C SER A 74 -3.99 -2.64 -18.94
N ASP A 75 -4.19 -3.89 -18.56
CA ASP A 75 -5.31 -4.74 -18.98
C ASP A 75 -5.61 -5.81 -17.92
N LEU A 76 -6.46 -5.45 -16.96
CA LEU A 76 -6.85 -6.32 -15.85
C LEU A 76 -7.63 -7.55 -16.34
N ALA A 77 -8.43 -7.41 -17.41
CA ALA A 77 -9.19 -8.52 -17.97
C ALA A 77 -8.29 -9.56 -18.64
N ALA A 78 -7.34 -9.12 -19.49
CA ALA A 78 -6.35 -10.01 -20.09
C ALA A 78 -5.44 -10.67 -19.05
N TYR A 79 -5.13 -9.95 -17.96
CA TYR A 79 -4.39 -10.53 -16.83
C TYR A 79 -5.17 -11.66 -16.17
N GLY A 80 -6.47 -11.48 -15.92
CA GLY A 80 -7.36 -12.50 -15.37
C GLY A 80 -7.49 -13.73 -16.25
N ASP A 81 -7.64 -13.53 -17.57
CA ASP A 81 -7.68 -14.62 -18.55
C ASP A 81 -6.39 -15.44 -18.55
N ALA A 82 -5.24 -14.76 -18.41
CA ALA A 82 -3.95 -15.44 -18.35
C ALA A 82 -3.76 -16.23 -17.03
N LEU A 83 -4.23 -15.71 -15.89
CA LEU A 83 -4.22 -16.46 -14.63
C LEU A 83 -5.15 -17.68 -14.68
N LEU A 84 -6.35 -17.54 -15.27
CA LEU A 84 -7.27 -18.68 -15.43
C LEU A 84 -6.67 -19.73 -16.34
N SER A 85 -6.03 -19.36 -17.45
CA SER A 85 -5.33 -20.30 -18.33
C SER A 85 -4.17 -21.03 -17.63
N LEU A 86 -3.56 -20.43 -16.60
CA LEU A 86 -2.59 -21.11 -15.77
C LEU A 86 -3.27 -22.07 -14.78
N ALA A 87 -4.43 -21.70 -14.23
CA ALA A 87 -5.22 -22.57 -13.34
C ALA A 87 -5.72 -23.83 -14.05
N GLU A 88 -6.07 -23.74 -15.34
CA GLU A 88 -6.48 -24.90 -16.17
C GLU A 88 -5.37 -25.95 -16.41
N ARG A 89 -4.13 -25.65 -16.00
CA ARG A 89 -3.00 -26.59 -16.13
C ARG A 89 -3.09 -27.69 -15.09
N PRO A 90 -2.90 -28.97 -15.46
CA PRO A 90 -3.04 -30.10 -14.55
C PRO A 90 -1.93 -30.17 -13.47
N ASP A 91 -0.91 -29.32 -13.56
CA ASP A 91 0.20 -29.21 -12.60
C ASP A 91 0.08 -27.98 -11.70
N VAL A 92 -1.04 -27.25 -11.73
CA VAL A 92 -1.32 -26.08 -10.88
C VAL A 92 -2.44 -26.42 -9.90
N GLU A 93 -2.18 -26.24 -8.61
CA GLU A 93 -3.10 -26.57 -7.52
C GLU A 93 -3.73 -25.34 -6.89
N THR A 94 -3.03 -24.20 -6.91
CA THR A 94 -3.53 -22.93 -6.41
C THR A 94 -2.71 -21.74 -6.94
N ILE A 95 -3.23 -20.54 -6.75
CA ILE A 95 -2.58 -19.26 -7.08
C ILE A 95 -2.46 -18.44 -5.80
N VAL A 96 -1.33 -17.79 -5.61
CA VAL A 96 -1.03 -16.97 -4.41
C VAL A 96 -1.20 -15.50 -4.72
N PRO A 97 -2.13 -14.76 -4.10
CA PRO A 97 -2.24 -13.32 -4.31
C PRO A 97 -1.10 -12.56 -3.61
N VAL A 98 -0.39 -11.69 -4.33
CA VAL A 98 0.70 -10.84 -3.81
C VAL A 98 0.49 -9.34 -4.04
N ARG A 99 -0.51 -8.97 -4.87
CA ARG A 99 -0.95 -7.59 -5.11
C ARG A 99 -2.48 -7.50 -5.10
N GLU A 100 -3.03 -6.30 -5.04
CA GLU A 100 -4.47 -6.07 -4.96
C GLU A 100 -5.20 -6.55 -6.22
N GLU A 101 -4.59 -6.36 -7.39
CA GLU A 101 -5.12 -6.79 -8.68
C GLU A 101 -5.22 -8.33 -8.76
N ASP A 102 -4.28 -9.06 -8.14
CA ASP A 102 -4.34 -10.53 -8.10
C ASP A 102 -5.60 -10.98 -7.36
N VAL A 103 -5.79 -10.51 -6.11
CA VAL A 103 -6.92 -10.94 -5.30
C VAL A 103 -8.24 -10.48 -5.89
N TYR A 104 -8.28 -9.29 -6.51
CA TYR A 104 -9.47 -8.78 -7.19
C TYR A 104 -9.93 -9.73 -8.30
N VAL A 105 -9.04 -10.07 -9.24
CA VAL A 105 -9.34 -10.98 -10.36
C VAL A 105 -9.71 -12.39 -9.88
N LEU A 106 -8.97 -12.90 -8.87
CA LEU A 106 -9.23 -14.22 -8.31
C LEU A 106 -10.59 -14.29 -7.63
N ALA A 107 -10.99 -13.25 -6.91
CA ALA A 107 -12.28 -13.19 -6.22
C ALA A 107 -13.45 -12.91 -7.20
N GLU A 108 -13.27 -11.99 -8.17
CA GLU A 108 -14.28 -11.68 -9.20
C GLU A 108 -14.69 -12.91 -10.00
N ARG A 109 -13.71 -13.79 -10.27
CA ARG A 109 -13.90 -15.01 -11.07
C ARG A 109 -13.79 -16.29 -10.27
N LYS A 110 -14.08 -16.24 -8.95
CA LYS A 110 -13.85 -17.34 -8.02
C LYS A 110 -14.47 -18.66 -8.47
N ASP A 111 -15.69 -18.63 -9.00
CA ASP A 111 -16.38 -19.85 -9.49
C ASP A 111 -15.58 -20.53 -10.62
N ALA A 112 -15.05 -19.75 -11.58
CA ALA A 112 -14.26 -20.30 -12.67
C ALA A 112 -12.91 -20.87 -12.18
N PHE A 113 -12.27 -20.22 -11.20
CA PHE A 113 -11.06 -20.76 -10.61
C PHE A 113 -11.32 -21.99 -9.74
N ALA A 114 -12.45 -22.05 -9.04
CA ALA A 114 -12.81 -23.18 -8.18
C ALA A 114 -13.09 -24.49 -8.96
N ASP A 115 -13.43 -24.38 -10.25
CA ASP A 115 -13.55 -25.55 -11.13
C ASP A 115 -12.18 -26.19 -11.44
N GLU A 116 -11.08 -25.46 -11.28
CA GLU A 116 -9.74 -25.85 -11.72
C GLU A 116 -8.73 -25.99 -10.57
N VAL A 117 -8.77 -25.11 -9.55
CA VAL A 117 -7.78 -25.03 -8.47
C VAL A 117 -8.42 -24.77 -7.11
N ALA A 118 -7.67 -25.00 -6.03
CA ALA A 118 -8.07 -24.56 -4.70
C ALA A 118 -8.04 -23.02 -4.59
N THR A 119 -9.06 -22.44 -3.94
CA THR A 119 -9.32 -20.99 -3.90
C THR A 119 -9.28 -20.41 -2.48
N PRO A 120 -8.14 -20.46 -1.75
CA PRO A 120 -8.04 -19.93 -0.39
C PRO A 120 -7.93 -18.39 -0.38
N TRP A 121 -8.94 -17.71 -0.92
CA TRP A 121 -9.12 -16.27 -0.97
C TRP A 121 -10.59 -15.89 -0.78
N PRO A 122 -10.89 -14.64 -0.37
CA PRO A 122 -12.26 -14.24 -0.05
C PRO A 122 -13.19 -14.30 -1.25
N ASP A 123 -14.48 -14.36 -1.01
CA ASP A 123 -15.50 -14.13 -2.01
C ASP A 123 -15.51 -12.66 -2.45
N PHE A 124 -16.00 -12.38 -3.67
CA PHE A 124 -15.95 -11.04 -4.23
C PHE A 124 -16.73 -10.02 -3.40
N GLU A 125 -17.87 -10.39 -2.83
CA GLU A 125 -18.66 -9.50 -1.97
C GLU A 125 -17.92 -9.14 -0.68
N THR A 126 -17.26 -10.09 -0.03
CA THR A 126 -16.41 -9.83 1.15
C THR A 126 -15.19 -8.99 0.77
N LEU A 127 -14.57 -9.27 -0.40
CA LEU A 127 -13.46 -8.47 -0.90
C LEU A 127 -13.86 -7.00 -1.12
N ARG A 128 -15.02 -6.75 -1.72
CA ARG A 128 -15.54 -5.40 -1.97
C ARG A 128 -15.69 -4.59 -0.68
N GLN A 129 -16.16 -5.22 0.41
CA GLN A 129 -16.30 -4.55 1.71
C GLN A 129 -14.97 -4.02 2.23
N VAL A 130 -13.84 -4.65 1.92
CA VAL A 130 -12.53 -4.19 2.38
C VAL A 130 -11.82 -3.29 1.38
N GLN A 131 -12.13 -3.41 0.09
CA GLN A 131 -11.59 -2.55 -0.95
C GLN A 131 -12.30 -1.19 -1.06
N ASP A 132 -13.54 -1.07 -0.60
CA ASP A 132 -14.22 0.20 -0.36
C ASP A 132 -13.99 0.65 1.08
N ARG A 133 -13.17 1.69 1.28
CA ARG A 133 -12.84 2.18 2.63
C ARG A 133 -14.04 2.69 3.43
N VAL A 134 -15.15 3.08 2.77
CA VAL A 134 -16.39 3.46 3.46
C VAL A 134 -17.02 2.22 4.09
N GLU A 135 -17.13 1.14 3.33
CA GLU A 135 -17.69 -0.13 3.82
C GLU A 135 -16.77 -0.77 4.88
N LEU A 136 -15.44 -0.72 4.67
CA LEU A 136 -14.47 -1.23 5.64
C LEU A 136 -14.60 -0.56 7.01
N PHE A 137 -14.72 0.78 7.05
CA PHE A 137 -14.87 1.49 8.33
C PHE A 137 -16.25 1.29 8.95
N ALA A 138 -17.29 1.02 8.16
CA ALA A 138 -18.59 0.60 8.66
C ALA A 138 -18.50 -0.79 9.33
N ALA A 139 -17.87 -1.78 8.69
CA ALA A 139 -17.64 -3.10 9.27
C ALA A 139 -16.78 -3.03 10.55
N ALA A 140 -15.76 -2.17 10.58
CA ALA A 140 -14.98 -1.94 11.79
C ALA A 140 -15.82 -1.43 12.95
N ALA A 141 -16.75 -0.51 12.68
CA ALA A 141 -17.67 0.01 13.70
C ALA A 141 -18.64 -1.09 14.23
N GLU A 142 -19.13 -1.96 13.36
CA GLU A 142 -19.98 -3.11 13.73
C GLU A 142 -19.19 -4.12 14.56
N ALA A 143 -17.92 -4.37 14.22
CA ALA A 143 -17.00 -5.22 14.98
C ALA A 143 -16.54 -4.59 16.32
N GLY A 144 -16.88 -3.32 16.60
CA GLY A 144 -16.39 -2.58 17.75
C GLY A 144 -14.89 -2.25 17.71
N VAL A 145 -14.31 -2.20 16.50
CA VAL A 145 -12.89 -1.86 16.25
C VAL A 145 -12.77 -0.37 16.00
N ALA A 146 -11.93 0.30 16.78
CA ALA A 146 -11.71 1.73 16.64
C ALA A 146 -11.07 2.07 15.28
N ALA A 147 -11.47 3.21 14.72
CA ALA A 147 -10.91 3.78 13.49
C ALA A 147 -10.80 5.30 13.64
N PRO A 148 -9.92 5.96 12.86
CA PRO A 148 -9.92 7.41 12.79
C PRO A 148 -11.24 7.94 12.22
N ASP A 149 -11.69 9.12 12.65
CA ASP A 149 -12.87 9.76 12.08
C ASP A 149 -12.74 9.85 10.57
N THR A 150 -13.73 9.32 9.85
CA THR A 150 -13.68 9.18 8.39
C THR A 150 -15.03 9.50 7.78
N ALA A 151 -15.03 10.26 6.68
CA ALA A 151 -16.21 10.52 5.86
C ALA A 151 -15.84 10.72 4.39
N LEU A 152 -16.82 10.74 3.49
CA LEU A 152 -16.60 11.20 2.12
C LEU A 152 -16.22 12.69 2.10
N LEU A 153 -15.43 13.12 1.13
CA LEU A 153 -14.94 14.49 1.03
C LEU A 153 -16.07 15.54 0.98
N ASP A 154 -17.16 15.21 0.33
CA ASP A 154 -18.35 16.08 0.23
C ASP A 154 -19.22 16.10 1.51
N GLN A 155 -18.97 15.20 2.45
CA GLN A 155 -19.66 15.08 3.73
C GLN A 155 -18.81 15.55 4.92
N TRP A 156 -17.50 15.77 4.72
CA TRP A 156 -16.60 16.23 5.77
C TRP A 156 -16.80 17.71 6.08
N ASP A 157 -16.95 18.08 7.35
CA ASP A 157 -17.23 19.44 7.80
C ASP A 157 -16.18 20.04 8.74
N ASP A 158 -15.35 19.21 9.41
CA ASP A 158 -14.34 19.68 10.38
C ASP A 158 -12.97 19.88 9.71
N TRP A 159 -12.80 21.04 9.06
CA TRP A 159 -11.56 21.43 8.39
C TRP A 159 -10.58 22.19 9.28
N ASP A 160 -10.90 22.38 10.57
CA ASP A 160 -10.05 23.09 11.51
C ASP A 160 -8.92 22.23 12.08
N ARG A 161 -8.91 20.92 11.78
CA ARG A 161 -7.88 19.95 12.15
C ARG A 161 -7.08 19.44 10.95
N GLU A 162 -5.92 18.82 11.23
CA GLU A 162 -5.14 18.12 10.20
C GLU A 162 -5.90 16.90 9.69
N THR A 163 -5.96 16.75 8.37
CA THR A 163 -6.68 15.64 7.72
C THR A 163 -5.83 14.96 6.65
N ILE A 164 -6.29 13.80 6.23
CA ILE A 164 -5.71 13.01 5.15
C ILE A 164 -6.81 12.74 4.14
N VAL A 165 -6.56 13.07 2.87
CA VAL A 165 -7.43 12.68 1.74
C VAL A 165 -6.85 11.41 1.11
N LYS A 166 -7.67 10.35 1.04
CA LYS A 166 -7.27 9.04 0.50
C LYS A 166 -8.24 8.61 -0.61
N PRO A 167 -7.79 7.81 -1.58
CA PRO A 167 -8.71 7.12 -2.48
C PRO A 167 -9.77 6.35 -1.67
N ARG A 168 -11.01 6.33 -2.13
CA ARG A 168 -12.05 5.49 -1.54
C ARG A 168 -11.79 4.01 -1.78
N TYR A 169 -11.32 3.67 -2.98
CA TYR A 169 -11.07 2.30 -3.41
C TYR A 169 -9.57 1.98 -3.43
N THR A 170 -9.22 0.72 -3.12
CA THR A 170 -7.84 0.25 -3.14
C THR A 170 -7.37 -0.22 -4.51
N VAL A 171 -8.31 -0.54 -5.40
CA VAL A 171 -8.08 -0.97 -6.79
C VAL A 171 -8.92 -0.12 -7.73
N ALA A 172 -8.34 0.30 -8.86
CA ALA A 172 -9.10 0.86 -9.96
C ALA A 172 -9.74 -0.28 -10.76
N SER A 173 -11.06 -0.30 -10.82
CA SER A 173 -11.80 -1.25 -11.66
C SER A 173 -13.07 -0.63 -12.23
N SER A 174 -13.59 -1.22 -13.29
CA SER A 174 -14.87 -0.81 -13.87
C SER A 174 -16.05 -0.99 -12.91
N ASP A 175 -15.96 -1.94 -11.97
CA ASP A 175 -17.00 -2.19 -10.97
C ASP A 175 -17.11 -1.06 -9.95
N TYR A 176 -15.97 -0.43 -9.59
CA TYR A 176 -15.93 0.69 -8.64
C TYR A 176 -16.11 2.05 -9.31
N LEU A 177 -15.54 2.24 -10.50
CA LEU A 177 -15.47 3.53 -11.18
C LEU A 177 -16.47 3.68 -12.33
N GLY A 178 -17.08 2.57 -12.80
CA GLY A 178 -18.01 2.56 -13.90
C GLY A 178 -17.42 3.17 -15.18
N ALA A 179 -18.16 4.05 -15.84
CA ALA A 179 -17.75 4.70 -17.08
C ALA A 179 -16.54 5.66 -16.94
N ARG A 180 -16.05 5.91 -15.72
CA ARG A 180 -14.90 6.79 -15.44
C ARG A 180 -13.58 6.03 -15.29
N PHE A 181 -13.62 4.72 -15.40
CA PHE A 181 -12.46 3.84 -15.17
C PHE A 181 -11.26 4.19 -16.08
N ASP A 182 -11.51 4.41 -17.38
CA ASP A 182 -10.45 4.63 -18.37
C ASP A 182 -9.67 5.96 -18.17
N ASP A 183 -10.28 6.95 -17.53
CA ASP A 183 -9.70 8.29 -17.32
C ASP A 183 -9.30 8.56 -15.87
N ALA A 184 -9.51 7.60 -14.95
CA ALA A 184 -9.33 7.82 -13.53
C ALA A 184 -7.87 7.66 -13.09
N ASP A 185 -7.36 8.68 -12.41
CA ASP A 185 -6.18 8.57 -11.54
C ASP A 185 -6.66 8.51 -10.09
N ILE A 186 -6.84 7.30 -9.53
CA ILE A 186 -7.28 7.16 -8.13
C ILE A 186 -6.35 7.86 -7.14
N GLY A 187 -5.12 8.16 -7.56
CA GLY A 187 -4.17 9.00 -6.83
C GLY A 187 -3.60 8.34 -5.58
N SER A 188 -2.89 9.14 -4.82
CA SER A 188 -2.25 8.74 -3.56
C SER A 188 -2.88 9.43 -2.36
N THR A 189 -2.41 9.10 -1.16
CA THR A 189 -2.73 9.78 0.10
C THR A 189 -2.14 11.17 0.13
N GLU A 190 -2.95 12.18 0.45
CA GLU A 190 -2.56 13.58 0.52
C GLU A 190 -2.84 14.14 1.92
N PHE A 191 -1.84 14.82 2.50
CA PHE A 191 -1.96 15.45 3.81
C PHE A 191 -2.49 16.87 3.66
N GLN A 192 -3.52 17.23 4.41
CA GLN A 192 -4.14 18.54 4.40
C GLN A 192 -3.87 19.29 5.70
N GLN A 193 -3.43 20.55 5.58
CA GLN A 193 -3.28 21.45 6.72
C GLN A 193 -4.65 21.97 7.19
N PRO A 194 -4.80 22.34 8.48
CA PRO A 194 -6.01 23.00 8.96
C PRO A 194 -6.43 24.18 8.08
N GLY A 195 -7.71 24.25 7.77
CA GLY A 195 -8.28 25.28 6.88
C GLY A 195 -8.16 25.00 5.38
N THR A 196 -7.49 23.93 4.97
CA THR A 196 -7.40 23.52 3.56
C THR A 196 -8.58 22.58 3.23
N ARG A 197 -9.37 22.98 2.24
CA ARG A 197 -10.52 22.19 1.77
C ARG A 197 -10.40 21.93 0.27
N PRO A 198 -10.08 20.68 -0.15
CA PRO A 198 -10.13 20.31 -1.55
C PRO A 198 -11.54 20.43 -2.14
N ASP A 199 -11.63 20.73 -3.44
CA ASP A 199 -12.91 20.80 -4.14
C ASP A 199 -13.39 19.37 -4.49
N PRO A 200 -14.55 18.92 -3.95
CA PRO A 200 -15.06 17.58 -4.22
C PRO A 200 -15.31 17.30 -5.70
N GLN A 201 -15.71 18.33 -6.49
CA GLN A 201 -15.95 18.16 -7.90
C GLN A 201 -14.64 17.97 -8.69
N ALA A 202 -13.60 18.71 -8.37
CA ALA A 202 -12.28 18.56 -8.97
C ALA A 202 -11.67 17.18 -8.63
N GLU A 203 -11.83 16.71 -7.39
CA GLU A 203 -11.38 15.38 -6.97
C GLU A 203 -12.16 14.27 -7.69
N LEU A 204 -13.47 14.42 -7.84
CA LEU A 204 -14.30 13.47 -8.59
C LEU A 204 -13.88 13.40 -10.08
N GLU A 205 -13.55 14.52 -10.71
CA GLU A 205 -13.08 14.56 -12.09
C GLU A 205 -11.71 13.91 -12.24
N ARG A 206 -10.80 14.12 -11.29
CA ARG A 206 -9.45 13.57 -11.28
C ARG A 206 -9.42 12.08 -10.96
N ARG A 207 -10.11 11.66 -9.89
CA ARG A 207 -10.02 10.30 -9.33
C ARG A 207 -11.10 9.34 -9.86
N GLY A 208 -12.08 9.84 -10.60
CA GLY A 208 -13.24 9.04 -11.01
C GLY A 208 -14.24 8.76 -9.87
N HIS A 209 -13.94 9.14 -8.63
CA HIS A 209 -14.77 8.93 -7.45
C HIS A 209 -14.57 10.05 -6.41
N ILE A 210 -15.52 10.19 -5.48
CA ILE A 210 -15.33 11.05 -4.29
C ILE A 210 -14.40 10.32 -3.31
N PRO A 211 -13.23 10.88 -2.96
CA PRO A 211 -12.32 10.27 -2.00
C PRO A 211 -12.86 10.36 -0.57
N ILE A 212 -12.25 9.62 0.34
CA ILE A 212 -12.48 9.78 1.77
C ILE A 212 -11.57 10.86 2.36
N VAL A 213 -12.05 11.54 3.39
CA VAL A 213 -11.28 12.37 4.31
C VAL A 213 -11.24 11.66 5.65
N GLN A 214 -10.06 11.63 6.24
CA GLN A 214 -9.81 10.99 7.52
C GLN A 214 -9.03 11.93 8.43
N GLU A 215 -9.34 11.95 9.73
CA GLU A 215 -8.52 12.67 10.70
C GLU A 215 -7.09 12.16 10.67
N ARG A 216 -6.13 13.08 10.76
CA ARG A 216 -4.73 12.70 10.92
C ARG A 216 -4.39 12.52 12.40
N ILE A 217 -3.94 11.34 12.78
CA ILE A 217 -3.43 11.06 14.11
C ILE A 217 -1.91 11.31 14.10
N PRO A 218 -1.39 12.27 14.86
CA PRO A 218 0.05 12.59 14.85
C PRO A 218 0.85 11.60 15.69
N ASN A 219 2.15 11.46 15.37
CA ASN A 219 3.12 10.69 16.14
C ASN A 219 2.73 9.23 16.41
N VAL A 220 2.00 8.63 15.50
CA VAL A 220 1.55 7.23 15.59
C VAL A 220 2.70 6.24 15.45
N ARG A 221 2.45 5.03 15.93
CA ARG A 221 3.19 3.82 15.56
C ARG A 221 2.26 2.91 14.76
N GLU A 222 2.78 2.37 13.70
CA GLU A 222 2.07 1.45 12.82
C GLU A 222 2.35 0.00 13.22
N PHE A 223 1.29 -0.79 13.21
CA PHE A 223 1.31 -2.21 13.54
C PHE A 223 0.58 -3.00 12.47
N GLY A 224 1.09 -4.18 12.15
CA GLY A 224 0.40 -5.15 11.32
C GLY A 224 -0.08 -6.33 12.16
N PHE A 225 -1.34 -6.70 11.99
CA PHE A 225 -1.90 -8.00 12.35
C PHE A 225 -2.06 -8.80 11.07
N PHE A 226 -1.38 -9.92 10.97
CA PHE A 226 -1.34 -10.78 9.80
C PHE A 226 -2.04 -12.09 10.12
N ALA A 227 -2.89 -12.54 9.23
CA ALA A 227 -3.69 -13.72 9.47
C ALA A 227 -3.90 -14.55 8.21
N LEU A 228 -4.13 -15.83 8.42
CA LEU A 228 -4.75 -16.76 7.48
C LEU A 228 -5.99 -17.31 8.16
N TYR A 229 -7.12 -17.26 7.48
CA TYR A 229 -8.42 -17.71 7.97
C TYR A 229 -8.99 -18.79 7.05
N ASP A 230 -9.73 -19.70 7.62
CA ASP A 230 -10.52 -20.71 6.92
C ASP A 230 -12.01 -20.50 7.26
N HIS A 231 -12.75 -19.83 6.36
CA HIS A 231 -14.20 -19.58 6.50
C HIS A 231 -14.59 -19.06 7.90
N GLY A 232 -14.02 -17.95 8.32
CA GLY A 232 -14.26 -17.30 9.60
C GLY A 232 -13.44 -17.85 10.78
N GLU A 233 -12.71 -18.95 10.61
CA GLU A 233 -11.89 -19.54 11.68
C GLU A 233 -10.40 -19.18 11.50
N PRO A 234 -9.72 -18.62 12.50
CA PRO A 234 -8.30 -18.26 12.39
C PRO A 234 -7.41 -19.52 12.37
N VAL A 235 -6.59 -19.63 11.33
CA VAL A 235 -5.63 -20.72 11.14
C VAL A 235 -4.26 -20.37 11.69
N ALA A 236 -3.77 -19.15 11.37
CA ALA A 236 -2.47 -18.66 11.82
C ALA A 236 -2.52 -17.13 11.96
N THR A 237 -1.83 -16.60 12.98
CA THR A 237 -1.68 -15.17 13.19
C THR A 237 -0.21 -14.79 13.41
N PHE A 238 0.12 -13.55 13.10
CA PHE A 238 1.43 -12.95 13.33
C PHE A 238 1.29 -11.45 13.52
N GLN A 239 2.16 -10.84 14.32
CA GLN A 239 2.13 -9.40 14.55
C GLN A 239 3.52 -8.79 14.41
N HIS A 240 3.59 -7.59 13.83
CA HIS A 240 4.79 -6.78 13.91
C HIS A 240 4.49 -5.30 14.16
N CYS A 241 5.46 -4.61 14.71
CA CYS A 241 5.50 -3.16 14.81
C CYS A 241 6.43 -2.61 13.73
N GLN A 242 5.95 -1.67 12.92
CA GLN A 242 6.80 -0.90 12.02
C GLN A 242 7.65 0.08 12.84
N ARG A 243 8.96 -0.07 12.79
CA ARG A 243 9.93 0.77 13.49
C ARG A 243 10.45 1.89 12.62
N ARG A 244 10.42 1.71 11.31
CA ARG A 244 10.81 2.71 10.30
C ARG A 244 10.12 2.39 8.98
N ALA A 245 9.53 3.42 8.37
CA ALA A 245 8.96 3.37 7.02
C ALA A 245 9.99 3.74 5.95
N TRP A 246 9.63 3.63 4.68
CA TRP A 246 10.46 4.04 3.53
C TRP A 246 10.69 5.55 3.47
N LYS A 247 9.77 6.33 4.04
CA LYS A 247 9.87 7.78 4.15
C LYS A 247 9.72 8.20 5.59
N TYR A 248 10.27 9.34 5.97
CA TYR A 248 10.14 9.81 7.34
C TYR A 248 8.71 10.24 7.72
N CYS A 249 7.83 10.40 6.72
CA CYS A 249 6.40 10.66 6.92
C CYS A 249 5.52 9.41 6.96
N GLY A 250 6.06 8.20 6.65
CA GLY A 250 5.29 6.95 6.57
C GLY A 250 5.59 6.13 5.32
N GLY A 251 4.67 5.22 4.97
CA GLY A 251 4.75 4.33 3.82
C GLY A 251 5.21 2.91 4.18
N PRO A 252 5.56 2.05 3.20
CA PRO A 252 5.93 0.66 3.43
C PRO A 252 7.04 0.48 4.46
N SER A 253 7.08 -0.66 5.12
CA SER A 253 8.02 -0.94 6.21
C SER A 253 9.44 -1.15 5.71
N ALA A 254 10.40 -0.35 6.20
CA ALA A 254 11.83 -0.52 6.01
C ALA A 254 12.48 -1.35 7.13
N TYR A 255 12.08 -1.09 8.39
CA TYR A 255 12.52 -1.82 9.59
C TYR A 255 11.33 -2.13 10.47
N ARG A 256 11.20 -3.36 10.90
CA ARG A 256 10.13 -3.89 11.73
C ARG A 256 10.65 -4.84 12.80
N GLU A 257 9.82 -5.02 13.81
CA GLU A 257 10.10 -5.91 14.95
C GLU A 257 8.86 -6.75 15.24
N SER A 258 9.01 -8.06 15.37
CA SER A 258 7.92 -8.96 15.75
C SER A 258 7.47 -8.68 17.17
N VAL A 259 6.16 -8.61 17.38
CA VAL A 259 5.52 -8.34 18.66
C VAL A 259 4.40 -9.35 18.91
N HIS A 260 3.96 -9.45 20.15
CA HIS A 260 2.71 -10.11 20.51
C HIS A 260 1.99 -9.20 21.49
N ILE A 261 0.90 -8.58 21.03
CA ILE A 261 0.10 -7.61 21.76
C ILE A 261 -1.35 -8.11 21.79
N PRO A 262 -1.86 -8.55 22.96
CA PRO A 262 -3.21 -9.14 23.05
C PRO A 262 -4.33 -8.21 22.57
N GLU A 263 -4.20 -6.90 22.80
CA GLU A 263 -5.20 -5.90 22.37
C GLU A 263 -5.22 -5.78 20.83
N LEU A 264 -4.06 -5.84 20.17
CA LEU A 264 -3.97 -5.85 18.71
C LEU A 264 -4.55 -7.13 18.12
N GLU A 265 -4.26 -8.28 18.74
CA GLU A 265 -4.85 -9.56 18.38
C GLU A 265 -6.37 -9.53 18.47
N THR A 266 -6.91 -8.99 19.58
CA THR A 266 -8.35 -8.89 19.80
C THR A 266 -9.02 -8.02 18.73
N ALA A 267 -8.44 -6.85 18.41
CA ALA A 267 -8.98 -5.96 17.39
C ALA A 267 -8.93 -6.59 15.99
N GLY A 268 -7.79 -7.21 15.63
CA GLY A 268 -7.64 -7.86 14.33
C GLY A 268 -8.59 -9.03 14.13
N ARG A 269 -8.73 -9.90 15.14
CA ARG A 269 -9.68 -11.02 15.09
C ARG A 269 -11.13 -10.53 15.04
N ALA A 270 -11.53 -9.59 15.89
CA ALA A 270 -12.91 -9.08 15.89
C ALA A 270 -13.34 -8.57 14.51
N LEU A 271 -12.45 -7.87 13.79
CA LEU A 271 -12.74 -7.38 12.44
C LEU A 271 -12.84 -8.52 11.42
N LEU A 272 -11.91 -9.49 11.44
CA LEU A 272 -11.93 -10.61 10.49
C LEU A 272 -13.06 -11.61 10.77
N ASP A 273 -13.45 -11.79 12.03
CA ASP A 273 -14.60 -12.60 12.44
C ASP A 273 -15.91 -11.95 11.96
N GLU A 274 -16.07 -10.61 12.09
CA GLU A 274 -17.24 -9.85 11.59
C GLU A 274 -17.38 -9.98 10.06
N LEU A 275 -16.25 -10.02 9.34
CA LEU A 275 -16.22 -10.16 7.89
C LEU A 275 -16.38 -11.62 7.43
N GLU A 276 -16.52 -12.59 8.33
CA GLU A 276 -16.49 -14.03 8.01
C GLU A 276 -15.34 -14.39 7.07
N TRP A 277 -14.13 -13.87 7.38
CA TRP A 277 -12.99 -13.84 6.47
C TRP A 277 -12.54 -15.24 6.03
N HIS A 278 -12.07 -15.35 4.78
CA HIS A 278 -11.41 -16.53 4.24
C HIS A 278 -10.15 -16.13 3.45
N GLY A 279 -9.03 -16.81 3.71
CA GLY A 279 -7.73 -16.56 3.08
C GLY A 279 -6.84 -15.60 3.87
N LEU A 280 -5.94 -14.93 3.15
CA LEU A 280 -4.93 -14.04 3.72
C LEU A 280 -5.51 -12.68 4.11
N ALA A 281 -5.01 -12.12 5.20
CA ALA A 281 -5.25 -10.74 5.59
C ALA A 281 -4.02 -10.12 6.25
N MET A 282 -3.68 -8.91 5.86
CA MET A 282 -2.82 -7.99 6.60
C MET A 282 -3.67 -6.81 7.04
N VAL A 283 -4.02 -6.77 8.32
CA VAL A 283 -4.79 -5.67 8.92
C VAL A 283 -3.80 -4.67 9.51
N GLU A 284 -3.83 -3.44 9.02
CA GLU A 284 -2.94 -2.37 9.47
C GLU A 284 -3.64 -1.48 10.50
N PHE A 285 -2.93 -1.22 11.60
CA PHE A 285 -3.40 -0.40 12.70
C PHE A 285 -2.41 0.71 13.04
N LEU A 286 -2.96 1.86 13.41
CA LEU A 286 -2.24 2.91 14.13
C LEU A 286 -2.46 2.73 15.63
N ARG A 287 -1.43 2.93 16.44
CA ARG A 287 -1.61 3.11 17.87
C ARG A 287 -1.64 4.59 18.18
N ASP A 288 -2.80 5.09 18.59
CA ASP A 288 -2.98 6.49 18.95
C ASP A 288 -2.21 6.79 20.25
N PRO A 289 -1.30 7.77 20.27
CA PRO A 289 -0.57 8.13 21.47
C PRO A 289 -1.42 8.83 22.53
N ALA A 290 -2.61 9.33 22.18
CA ALA A 290 -3.48 10.06 23.11
C ALA A 290 -4.23 9.13 24.08
N ASP A 291 -4.69 7.98 23.59
CA ASP A 291 -5.49 7.02 24.37
C ASP A 291 -4.86 5.62 24.42
N GLY A 292 -3.91 5.32 23.53
CA GLY A 292 -3.24 4.04 23.40
C GLY A 292 -4.06 2.99 22.63
N GLU A 293 -5.20 3.36 22.05
CA GLU A 293 -6.03 2.47 21.24
C GLU A 293 -5.40 2.14 19.90
N PHE A 294 -5.74 0.96 19.38
CA PHE A 294 -5.42 0.54 18.02
C PHE A 294 -6.55 0.97 17.09
N LYS A 295 -6.26 1.88 16.16
CA LYS A 295 -7.22 2.38 15.18
C LYS A 295 -6.92 1.78 13.81
N LEU A 296 -7.93 1.21 13.18
CA LEU A 296 -7.83 0.57 11.88
C LEU A 296 -7.39 1.56 10.80
N MET A 297 -6.45 1.14 9.94
CA MET A 297 -6.06 1.87 8.72
C MET A 297 -6.65 1.24 7.47
N GLU A 298 -6.37 -0.05 7.26
CA GLU A 298 -6.79 -0.80 6.06
C GLU A 298 -6.61 -2.31 6.25
N ILE A 299 -7.22 -3.09 5.35
CA ILE A 299 -6.94 -4.51 5.18
C ILE A 299 -6.33 -4.72 3.79
N ASN A 300 -5.22 -5.46 3.75
CA ASN A 300 -4.59 -5.92 2.53
C ASN A 300 -4.85 -7.43 2.39
N PRO A 301 -5.75 -7.89 1.49
CA PRO A 301 -6.22 -9.29 1.39
C PRO A 301 -5.26 -10.17 0.59
N ARG A 302 -3.97 -10.02 0.76
CA ARG A 302 -2.90 -10.64 0.00
C ARG A 302 -1.64 -10.80 0.83
N PHE A 303 -0.64 -11.50 0.29
CA PHE A 303 0.67 -11.48 0.92
C PHE A 303 1.27 -10.06 0.94
N TRP A 304 1.98 -9.77 1.99
CA TRP A 304 2.59 -8.48 2.33
C TRP A 304 4.08 -8.43 2.00
N SER A 305 4.60 -7.25 1.74
CA SER A 305 6.02 -7.07 1.39
C SER A 305 6.98 -7.54 2.49
N SER A 306 6.56 -7.53 3.76
CA SER A 306 7.34 -8.03 4.90
C SER A 306 7.21 -9.56 5.13
N LEU A 307 6.66 -10.32 4.20
CA LEU A 307 6.50 -11.78 4.30
C LEU A 307 7.79 -12.55 4.64
N PRO A 308 8.99 -12.23 4.06
CA PRO A 308 10.22 -12.92 4.47
C PRO A 308 10.53 -12.78 5.95
N PHE A 309 10.07 -11.70 6.56
CA PHE A 309 10.26 -11.45 7.98
C PHE A 309 9.37 -12.35 8.84
N SER A 310 8.08 -12.50 8.51
CA SER A 310 7.17 -13.42 9.23
C SER A 310 7.62 -14.87 9.09
N VAL A 311 8.03 -15.31 7.90
CA VAL A 311 8.58 -16.65 7.66
C VAL A 311 9.83 -16.90 8.53
N ARG A 312 10.73 -15.93 8.59
CA ARG A 312 11.94 -16.04 9.40
C ARG A 312 11.66 -16.04 10.90
N ALA A 313 10.60 -15.37 11.34
CA ALA A 313 10.14 -15.40 12.72
C ALA A 313 9.47 -16.74 13.11
N GLY A 314 9.21 -17.62 12.15
CA GLY A 314 8.57 -18.93 12.36
C GLY A 314 7.11 -18.99 11.90
N ALA A 315 6.52 -17.88 11.49
CA ALA A 315 5.17 -17.84 10.90
C ALA A 315 5.27 -18.00 9.37
N ASP A 316 5.31 -19.24 8.91
CA ASP A 316 5.53 -19.61 7.51
C ASP A 316 4.20 -19.62 6.73
N PHE A 317 3.64 -18.43 6.54
CA PHE A 317 2.36 -18.26 5.86
C PHE A 317 2.29 -18.84 4.44
N PRO A 318 3.33 -18.81 3.59
CA PRO A 318 3.28 -19.49 2.31
C PRO A 318 3.01 -21.00 2.44
N TYR A 319 3.61 -21.64 3.43
CA TYR A 319 3.37 -23.06 3.66
C TYR A 319 1.99 -23.30 4.29
N TYR A 320 1.53 -22.48 5.22
CA TYR A 320 0.16 -22.57 5.76
C TYR A 320 -0.90 -22.38 4.68
N TYR A 321 -0.68 -21.42 3.77
CA TYR A 321 -1.56 -21.21 2.62
C TYR A 321 -1.62 -22.43 1.69
N TRP A 322 -0.47 -23.06 1.42
CA TRP A 322 -0.39 -24.29 0.66
C TRP A 322 -1.13 -25.45 1.37
N GLN A 323 -0.96 -25.61 2.69
CA GLN A 323 -1.66 -26.62 3.48
C GLN A 323 -3.18 -26.39 3.47
N LEU A 324 -3.63 -25.12 3.59
CA LEU A 324 -5.06 -24.78 3.50
C LEU A 324 -5.63 -25.14 2.13
N ALA A 325 -4.91 -24.87 1.05
CA ALA A 325 -5.32 -25.23 -0.32
C ALA A 325 -5.46 -26.75 -0.54
N HIS A 326 -4.88 -27.59 0.34
CA HIS A 326 -4.91 -29.06 0.24
C HIS A 326 -5.68 -29.73 1.37
N ASP A 327 -6.45 -28.97 2.16
CA ASP A 327 -7.12 -29.48 3.36
C ASP A 327 -6.16 -30.25 4.32
N GLU A 328 -4.87 -29.88 4.28
CA GLU A 328 -3.87 -30.45 5.19
C GLU A 328 -3.96 -29.82 6.58
N PRO A 329 -3.78 -30.62 7.66
CA PRO A 329 -3.85 -30.08 8.99
C PRO A 329 -2.71 -29.11 9.27
N ILE A 330 -3.05 -27.87 9.63
CA ILE A 330 -2.10 -26.87 10.10
C ILE A 330 -2.00 -26.99 11.61
N ALA A 331 -0.77 -26.86 12.15
CA ALA A 331 -0.59 -26.88 13.60
C ALA A 331 -1.42 -25.73 14.21
N SER A 332 -2.28 -26.06 15.18
CA SER A 332 -3.13 -25.08 15.83
C SER A 332 -2.29 -23.95 16.42
N GLU A 333 -2.59 -22.71 16.02
CA GLU A 333 -1.93 -21.50 16.48
C GLU A 333 -0.38 -21.59 16.45
N PRO A 334 0.24 -21.59 15.24
CA PRO A 334 1.69 -21.64 15.12
C PRO A 334 2.35 -20.50 15.90
N THR A 335 3.32 -20.81 16.75
CA THR A 335 4.06 -19.82 17.50
C THR A 335 5.20 -19.23 16.69
N TYR A 336 5.54 -17.97 16.93
CA TYR A 336 6.64 -17.26 16.29
C TYR A 336 7.57 -16.58 17.31
N GLU A 337 8.78 -16.24 16.88
CA GLU A 337 9.76 -15.51 17.71
C GLU A 337 9.34 -14.05 17.88
N VAL A 338 9.17 -13.59 19.12
CA VAL A 338 8.86 -12.20 19.49
C VAL A 338 10.15 -11.43 19.77
N GLY A 339 10.21 -10.15 19.37
CA GLY A 339 11.39 -9.29 19.57
C GLY A 339 12.46 -9.45 18.49
N MET A 340 12.21 -10.22 17.44
CA MET A 340 13.08 -10.29 16.27
C MET A 340 12.96 -9.00 15.45
N GLY A 341 14.07 -8.45 14.97
CA GLY A 341 14.09 -7.32 14.04
C GLY A 341 14.54 -7.74 12.64
N GLY A 342 14.02 -7.07 11.61
CA GLY A 342 14.35 -7.31 10.21
C GLY A 342 14.19 -6.09 9.30
N HIS A 343 14.97 -6.06 8.23
CA HIS A 343 15.12 -4.92 7.34
C HIS A 343 14.86 -5.26 5.87
N LEU A 344 14.22 -4.33 5.18
CA LEU A 344 14.29 -4.23 3.74
C LEU A 344 15.32 -3.13 3.38
N LEU A 345 16.47 -3.53 2.84
CA LEU A 345 17.61 -2.62 2.67
C LEU A 345 17.29 -1.43 1.76
N ARG A 346 16.59 -1.65 0.64
CA ARG A 346 16.15 -0.54 -0.23
C ARG A 346 15.24 0.44 0.50
N GLY A 347 14.39 -0.03 1.41
CA GLY A 347 13.55 0.82 2.24
C GLY A 347 14.36 1.71 3.19
N GLU A 348 15.45 1.18 3.78
CA GLU A 348 16.39 1.95 4.60
C GLU A 348 17.09 3.06 3.79
N LEU A 349 17.47 2.75 2.54
CA LEU A 349 18.06 3.73 1.64
C LEU A 349 17.04 4.79 1.21
N SER A 350 15.81 4.38 0.93
CA SER A 350 14.70 5.29 0.60
C SER A 350 14.38 6.21 1.78
N TYR A 351 14.37 5.70 3.02
CA TYR A 351 14.22 6.51 4.21
C TYR A 351 15.29 7.60 4.32
N LEU A 352 16.56 7.24 4.18
CA LEU A 352 17.66 8.22 4.22
C LEU A 352 17.57 9.23 3.07
N HIS A 353 17.16 8.79 1.89
CA HIS A 353 16.92 9.65 0.73
C HIS A 353 15.79 10.65 1.02
N SER A 354 14.65 10.20 1.56
CA SER A 354 13.51 11.07 1.90
C SER A 354 13.89 12.16 2.91
N VAL A 355 14.74 11.82 3.89
CA VAL A 355 15.27 12.81 4.87
C VAL A 355 16.09 13.92 4.19
N VAL A 356 16.73 13.63 3.06
CA VAL A 356 17.55 14.61 2.34
C VAL A 356 16.73 15.43 1.34
N THR A 357 15.79 14.80 0.63
CA THR A 357 15.19 15.36 -0.58
C THR A 357 13.72 15.78 -0.44
N GLU A 358 12.99 15.22 0.53
CA GLU A 358 11.54 15.43 0.63
C GLU A 358 11.18 16.37 1.78
N GLU A 359 10.07 17.10 1.64
CA GLU A 359 9.49 17.96 2.67
C GLU A 359 8.01 17.63 2.85
N TYR A 360 7.63 17.39 4.11
CA TYR A 360 6.24 17.11 4.48
C TYR A 360 5.78 18.12 5.52
N PRO A 361 4.74 18.93 5.22
CA PRO A 361 4.36 20.07 6.06
C PRO A 361 3.89 19.71 7.46
N LEU A 362 3.42 18.46 7.67
CA LEU A 362 2.85 18.00 8.94
C LEU A 362 3.78 17.06 9.71
N VAL A 363 4.98 16.79 9.22
CA VAL A 363 5.91 15.83 9.84
C VAL A 363 7.28 16.48 10.04
N GLU A 364 7.77 16.46 11.28
CA GLU A 364 9.09 16.99 11.59
C GLU A 364 10.19 16.14 10.94
N ARG A 365 11.02 16.79 10.11
CA ARG A 365 12.16 16.14 9.44
C ARG A 365 13.28 15.87 10.45
N PRO A 366 13.69 14.60 10.62
CA PRO A 366 14.85 14.29 11.46
C PRO A 366 16.14 14.80 10.83
N SER A 367 17.16 15.10 11.65
CA SER A 367 18.48 15.41 11.08
C SER A 367 19.06 14.16 10.41
N LEU A 368 19.76 14.34 9.28
CA LEU A 368 20.41 13.22 8.56
C LEU A 368 21.36 12.43 9.48
N ARG A 369 22.05 13.14 10.40
CA ARG A 369 22.94 12.49 11.37
C ARG A 369 22.19 11.58 12.34
N THR A 370 21.01 12.00 12.81
CA THR A 370 20.14 11.19 13.66
C THR A 370 19.65 9.98 12.90
N ALA A 371 19.07 10.19 11.72
CA ALA A 371 18.54 9.15 10.85
C ALA A 371 19.59 8.08 10.49
N ALA A 372 20.78 8.51 10.04
CA ALA A 372 21.89 7.61 9.71
C ALA A 372 22.39 6.80 10.91
N ARG A 373 22.44 7.42 12.10
CA ARG A 373 22.83 6.72 13.34
C ARG A 373 21.78 5.67 13.74
N GLU A 374 20.50 5.98 13.62
CA GLU A 374 19.40 5.06 13.93
C GLU A 374 19.41 3.87 12.97
N VAL A 375 19.56 4.11 11.66
CA VAL A 375 19.70 3.07 10.65
C VAL A 375 20.90 2.18 10.97
N ALA A 376 22.09 2.76 11.15
CA ALA A 376 23.30 1.99 11.44
C ALA A 376 23.17 1.16 12.74
N THR A 377 22.53 1.72 13.78
CA THR A 377 22.32 1.03 15.05
C THR A 377 21.38 -0.16 14.89
N SER A 378 20.27 0.01 14.17
CA SER A 378 19.30 -1.08 13.94
C SER A 378 19.90 -2.18 13.07
N LEU A 379 20.67 -1.84 12.03
CA LEU A 379 21.36 -2.81 11.16
C LEU A 379 22.39 -3.66 11.93
N VAL A 380 23.11 -3.06 12.87
CA VAL A 380 24.06 -3.79 13.72
C VAL A 380 23.33 -4.68 14.74
N ARG A 381 22.21 -4.21 15.30
CA ARG A 381 21.44 -4.94 16.30
C ARG A 381 20.67 -6.11 15.72
N HIS A 382 20.13 -5.93 14.52
CA HIS A 382 19.28 -6.89 13.81
C HIS A 382 19.76 -7.08 12.37
N PRO A 383 20.88 -7.77 12.13
CA PRO A 383 21.46 -7.93 10.79
C PRO A 383 20.72 -8.97 9.94
N ARG A 384 19.40 -8.78 9.78
CA ARG A 384 18.53 -9.65 9.00
C ARG A 384 17.89 -8.84 7.89
N PHE A 385 18.04 -9.32 6.64
CA PHE A 385 17.56 -8.63 5.44
C PHE A 385 16.62 -9.52 4.65
N ASP A 386 15.56 -8.97 4.07
CA ASP A 386 14.53 -9.75 3.41
C ASP A 386 15.03 -10.56 2.23
N TYR A 387 15.86 -9.98 1.38
CA TYR A 387 16.38 -10.68 0.20
C TYR A 387 17.68 -11.44 0.43
N ALA A 388 18.45 -11.09 1.46
CA ALA A 388 19.79 -11.64 1.65
C ALA A 388 19.75 -13.03 2.28
N VAL A 389 19.84 -14.06 1.44
CA VAL A 389 19.90 -15.46 1.80
C VAL A 389 21.07 -16.12 1.06
N PRO A 390 22.00 -16.83 1.76
CA PRO A 390 23.25 -17.32 1.16
C PRO A 390 23.07 -18.32 0.02
N ASP A 391 22.03 -19.14 0.04
CA ASP A 391 21.71 -20.18 -0.95
C ASP A 391 20.88 -19.66 -2.13
N ASP A 392 20.37 -18.40 -2.05
CA ASP A 392 19.67 -17.74 -3.14
C ASP A 392 20.00 -16.23 -3.17
N PRO A 393 21.24 -15.85 -3.48
CA PRO A 393 21.69 -14.46 -3.38
C PRO A 393 21.24 -13.56 -4.56
N VAL A 394 20.83 -14.14 -5.70
CA VAL A 394 20.59 -13.36 -6.92
C VAL A 394 19.43 -12.39 -6.79
N PRO A 395 18.29 -12.70 -6.13
CA PRO A 395 17.22 -11.74 -5.87
C PRO A 395 17.67 -10.47 -5.15
N PHE A 396 18.62 -10.58 -4.22
CA PHE A 396 19.18 -9.41 -3.52
C PHE A 396 19.93 -8.45 -4.46
N PHE A 397 20.74 -8.99 -5.38
CA PHE A 397 21.42 -8.16 -6.37
C PHE A 397 20.46 -7.61 -7.41
N GLN A 398 19.44 -8.37 -7.81
CA GLN A 398 18.42 -7.91 -8.75
C GLN A 398 17.61 -6.74 -8.16
N ASP A 399 17.21 -6.81 -6.89
CA ASP A 399 16.57 -5.71 -6.16
C ASP A 399 17.44 -4.44 -6.17
N GLY A 400 18.74 -4.59 -5.93
CA GLY A 400 19.71 -3.49 -6.02
C GLY A 400 19.83 -2.88 -7.43
N VAL A 401 19.81 -3.72 -8.48
CA VAL A 401 19.82 -3.25 -9.88
C VAL A 401 18.53 -2.49 -10.20
N ASN A 402 17.38 -2.99 -9.76
CA ASN A 402 16.09 -2.34 -9.96
C ASN A 402 16.05 -0.97 -9.27
N LEU A 403 16.56 -0.87 -8.04
CA LEU A 403 16.66 0.39 -7.31
C LEU A 403 17.50 1.43 -8.08
N VAL A 404 18.66 1.01 -8.61
CA VAL A 404 19.54 1.90 -9.40
C VAL A 404 18.86 2.34 -10.70
N ARG A 405 18.17 1.44 -11.40
CA ARG A 405 17.41 1.78 -12.61
C ARG A 405 16.32 2.80 -12.31
N ALA A 406 15.47 2.55 -11.31
CA ALA A 406 14.42 3.48 -10.90
C ALA A 406 14.98 4.88 -10.56
N TRP A 407 16.14 4.94 -9.90
CA TRP A 407 16.80 6.20 -9.61
C TRP A 407 17.36 6.92 -10.86
N LEU A 408 17.88 6.18 -11.84
CA LEU A 408 18.32 6.77 -13.10
C LEU A 408 17.15 7.28 -13.94
N ASP A 409 16.04 6.52 -14.00
CA ASP A 409 14.84 6.87 -14.74
C ASP A 409 14.17 8.11 -14.15
N SER A 410 14.12 8.23 -12.83
CA SER A 410 13.58 9.43 -12.15
C SER A 410 14.38 10.70 -12.48
N ARG A 411 15.69 10.58 -12.71
CA ARG A 411 16.54 11.71 -13.12
C ARG A 411 16.38 12.09 -14.59
N SER A 412 16.10 11.12 -15.46
CA SER A 412 15.91 11.38 -16.90
C SER A 412 14.54 12.03 -17.18
N ASN A 413 13.56 11.80 -16.32
CA ASN A 413 12.20 12.34 -16.41
C ASN A 413 12.02 13.64 -15.62
N ALA A 414 13.01 14.09 -14.83
CA ALA A 414 13.01 15.40 -14.23
C ALA A 414 13.25 16.42 -15.33
N GLU A 415 12.24 17.21 -15.69
CA GLU A 415 12.40 18.39 -16.54
C GLU A 415 13.51 19.29 -15.94
N PRO A 416 14.43 19.81 -16.77
CA PRO A 416 15.38 20.80 -16.28
C PRO A 416 14.59 21.97 -15.70
N PRO A 417 15.03 22.57 -14.56
CA PRO A 417 14.37 23.74 -14.02
C PRO A 417 14.28 24.78 -15.15
N ALA A 418 13.07 25.30 -15.38
CA ALA A 418 12.86 26.35 -16.36
C ALA A 418 13.90 27.46 -16.07
N GLU A 419 14.83 27.67 -16.99
CA GLU A 419 15.74 28.81 -16.93
C GLU A 419 14.85 30.05 -16.95
N THR A 420 14.74 30.69 -15.81
CA THR A 420 14.18 32.03 -15.73
C THR A 420 15.15 32.94 -16.47
N GLU A 421 14.88 33.23 -17.74
CA GLU A 421 15.52 34.33 -18.46
C GLU A 421 15.20 35.59 -17.68
N ALA A 422 16.10 35.96 -16.81
CA ALA A 422 16.15 37.30 -16.27
C ALA A 422 16.60 38.21 -17.40
N SER A 423 15.65 38.80 -18.07
CA SER A 423 15.88 39.96 -18.97
C SER A 423 16.47 41.09 -18.13
N ILE A 424 17.78 41.22 -18.16
CA ILE A 424 18.47 42.44 -17.72
C ILE A 424 18.30 43.43 -18.86
N GLU A 425 17.26 44.25 -18.78
CA GLU A 425 17.20 45.53 -19.51
C GLU A 425 18.21 46.46 -18.86
N THR A 426 19.33 46.68 -19.55
CA THR A 426 20.31 47.73 -19.24
C THR A 426 19.73 49.06 -19.70
N GLU A 427 19.23 49.83 -18.76
CA GLU A 427 18.92 51.23 -18.96
C GLU A 427 20.24 52.02 -19.11
N LEU A 428 20.63 52.33 -20.35
CA LEU A 428 21.64 53.32 -20.64
C LEU A 428 20.97 54.69 -20.65
N ALA A 429 21.28 55.48 -19.64
CA ALA A 429 20.98 56.91 -19.59
C ALA A 429 21.85 57.63 -20.64
N ASP A 430 21.24 58.29 -21.59
CA ASP A 430 21.84 59.39 -22.34
C ASP A 430 21.16 60.72 -21.90
N GLU A 431 21.96 61.51 -21.18
CA GLU A 431 21.73 62.96 -21.07
C GLU A 431 22.08 63.63 -22.42
N ASP A 432 21.14 64.37 -23.00
CA ASP A 432 21.48 65.71 -23.52
C ASP A 432 20.23 66.53 -23.79
N GLY A 433 20.34 67.85 -23.47
CA GLY A 433 19.30 68.81 -23.31
C GLY A 433 18.74 69.35 -24.60
N THR A 434 17.65 70.05 -24.45
CA THR A 434 17.45 71.51 -24.78
C THR A 434 15.96 71.90 -24.71
N GLU A 435 15.72 72.91 -23.94
CA GLU A 435 14.69 73.98 -23.97
C GLU A 435 13.63 74.03 -25.10
N SER A 436 12.37 74.23 -24.78
CA SER A 436 11.68 75.47 -24.76
C SER A 436 10.16 75.35 -24.66
N ALA A 437 9.65 76.15 -23.74
CA ALA A 437 8.50 77.02 -23.76
C ALA A 437 7.12 76.60 -24.27
N ASP A 438 6.19 76.64 -23.40
CA ASP A 438 5.21 77.74 -23.20
C ASP A 438 3.74 77.29 -23.39
N THR A 439 2.98 77.86 -22.49
CA THR A 439 1.54 78.19 -22.44
C THR A 439 0.60 77.21 -21.71
N SER A 440 0.29 77.69 -20.53
CA SER A 440 -0.99 77.54 -19.83
C SER A 440 -2.08 78.40 -20.57
N PRO A 441 -3.34 78.53 -20.19
CA PRO A 441 -3.95 78.17 -18.88
C PRO A 441 -5.46 77.78 -18.92
N THR A 442 -6.01 77.73 -17.71
CA THR A 442 -7.41 77.98 -17.28
C THR A 442 -8.39 76.83 -17.37
N ALA A 443 -9.27 76.62 -16.49
CA ALA A 443 -9.71 77.11 -15.18
C ALA A 443 -11.02 76.35 -14.82
N ASP A 444 -11.28 76.34 -13.55
CA ASP A 444 -12.58 76.38 -12.84
C ASP A 444 -13.43 75.13 -12.84
N GLY A 445 -13.96 74.75 -11.79
CA GLY A 445 -14.47 75.27 -10.55
C GLY A 445 -15.21 74.18 -9.81
N ASP A 446 -15.05 74.10 -8.65
CA ASP A 446 -15.79 74.52 -7.47
C ASP A 446 -16.78 73.58 -6.88
N SER A 447 -16.46 73.26 -5.65
CA SER A 447 -17.28 73.30 -4.42
C SER A 447 -18.48 72.33 -4.32
N THR A 448 -18.83 71.78 -3.22
CA THR A 448 -18.78 72.08 -1.79
C THR A 448 -19.36 70.90 -1.00
N ARG A 449 -18.80 70.66 0.14
CA ARG A 449 -19.38 70.56 1.50
C ARG A 449 -20.68 69.71 1.66
N SER A 450 -20.89 69.04 2.64
CA SER A 450 -20.62 68.93 4.08
C SER A 450 -21.66 67.98 4.72
N ALA A 451 -21.27 67.32 5.64
CA ALA A 451 -21.44 67.28 7.09
C ALA A 451 -22.50 66.32 7.61
N GLN A 452 -22.06 65.47 8.50
CA GLN A 452 -22.49 65.33 9.91
C GLN A 452 -24.00 65.10 10.13
N THR A 453 -24.43 64.19 10.95
CA THR A 453 -24.22 63.94 12.38
C THR A 453 -24.98 62.66 12.84
N ASP A 454 -24.36 61.96 13.75
CA ASP A 454 -24.83 61.55 15.07
C ASP A 454 -26.07 60.65 15.27
N GLY A 455 -25.82 59.63 16.05
CA GLY A 455 -26.52 59.51 17.30
C GLY A 455 -27.18 58.15 17.58
N GLY A 456 -26.68 57.45 18.58
CA GLY A 456 -27.56 56.74 19.50
C GLY A 456 -27.47 55.22 19.62
N SER A 457 -26.65 54.80 20.49
CA SER A 457 -26.93 53.66 21.41
C SER A 457 -27.89 54.18 22.55
N PRO A 458 -28.51 53.35 23.42
CA PRO A 458 -28.10 52.03 23.92
C PRO A 458 -29.26 51.12 24.41
N SER A 459 -28.78 50.02 25.03
CA SER A 459 -29.41 49.21 26.13
C SER A 459 -30.46 48.17 25.72
N ASP A 460 -30.50 47.05 26.26
CA ASP A 460 -30.13 46.30 27.46
C ASP A 460 -31.17 45.17 27.61
N SER A 461 -30.77 44.08 28.21
CA SER A 461 -31.47 43.17 29.08
C SER A 461 -31.91 41.79 28.58
N ARG A 462 -31.08 40.85 29.09
CA ARG A 462 -31.53 39.72 29.97
C ARG A 462 -32.33 38.53 29.41
N ARG A 463 -31.56 37.51 29.57
CA ARG A 463 -31.86 36.08 29.86
C ARG A 463 -33.20 35.80 30.62
N PRO A 464 -33.69 34.58 30.68
CA PRO A 464 -32.95 33.40 31.13
C PRO A 464 -32.71 32.32 30.08
#